data_4a3bbf92624b9624101af759b362571b
#
_entry.id   4a3bbf92624b9624101af759b362571b
#
_cell.length_a   1.000
_cell.length_b   1.000
_cell.length_c   1.000
_cell.angle_alpha   90.00
_cell.angle_beta   90.00
_cell.angle_gamma   90.00
#
_symmetry.space_group_name_H-M   'P 1'
#
loop_
_entity.id
_entity.type
_entity.pdbx_description
1 polymer ?
#
loop_
_entity_poly.entity_id
_entity_poly.type
_entity_poly.pdbx_seq_one_letter_code
_entity_poly.pdbx_strand_id
1 'polypeptide(L)'
;KTAIKEIEDGFDVHAYTAKVISDNGQATTRQEGKAHTFAPLYGATGFGRTTAEAAYYEQFTEKYKGIALWHSRLAKEALNTGKITTPSGRQFAFPDVERRMRGGVSHFTQIKNYPVQSFATADIVPVALLYIEKRLTDMKSCIVNTVHDSIVIDVHPQEENQVIYIIDSTNKILTDLIQNKWNIVFNVPLALEAKIGKNWLDTVDVL
;
A
#
# COMPACT_ATOMS: atom_id res chain seq x y z
N LYS A 1 -16.72 -0.16 3.56
CA LYS A 1 -17.27 -1.55 3.48
C LYS A 1 -17.06 -2.15 2.09
N THR A 2 -17.31 -1.40 0.98
CA THR A 2 -17.18 -1.93 -0.40
C THR A 2 -15.76 -2.44 -0.70
N ALA A 3 -14.71 -1.63 -0.47
CA ALA A 3 -13.34 -2.03 -0.73
C ALA A 3 -12.89 -3.24 0.12
N ILE A 4 -13.34 -3.34 1.38
CA ILE A 4 -13.04 -4.49 2.24
C ILE A 4 -13.58 -5.77 1.60
N LYS A 5 -14.85 -5.76 1.21
CA LYS A 5 -15.48 -6.92 0.57
C LYS A 5 -14.77 -7.30 -0.75
N GLU A 6 -14.39 -6.32 -1.54
CA GLU A 6 -13.66 -6.58 -2.79
C GLU A 6 -12.29 -7.22 -2.56
N ILE A 7 -11.57 -6.81 -1.50
CA ILE A 7 -10.30 -7.45 -1.11
C ILE A 7 -10.54 -8.88 -0.63
N GLU A 8 -11.57 -9.11 0.19
CA GLU A 8 -11.95 -10.45 0.68
C GLU A 8 -12.38 -11.39 -0.46
N ASP A 9 -13.08 -10.85 -1.47
CA ASP A 9 -13.53 -11.58 -2.65
C ASP A 9 -12.42 -11.79 -3.71
N GLY A 10 -11.19 -11.29 -3.49
CA GLY A 10 -10.09 -11.37 -4.46
C GLY A 10 -10.32 -10.55 -5.74
N PHE A 11 -11.07 -9.46 -5.65
CA PHE A 11 -11.44 -8.64 -6.80
C PHE A 11 -10.23 -7.93 -7.43
N ASP A 12 -9.99 -8.16 -8.72
CA ASP A 12 -8.92 -7.48 -9.47
C ASP A 12 -9.32 -6.04 -9.82
N VAL A 13 -9.02 -5.13 -8.90
CA VAL A 13 -9.31 -3.70 -9.06
C VAL A 13 -8.57 -3.09 -10.26
N HIS A 14 -7.40 -3.60 -10.63
CA HIS A 14 -6.62 -3.07 -11.76
C HIS A 14 -7.23 -3.47 -13.10
N ALA A 15 -7.67 -4.73 -13.23
CA ALA A 15 -8.41 -5.18 -14.39
C ALA A 15 -9.76 -4.44 -14.53
N TYR A 16 -10.45 -4.22 -13.42
CA TYR A 16 -11.68 -3.41 -13.40
C TYR A 16 -11.43 -1.97 -13.85
N THR A 17 -10.38 -1.33 -13.35
CA THR A 17 -9.98 0.02 -13.75
C THR A 17 -9.73 0.11 -15.26
N ALA A 18 -8.92 -0.81 -15.78
CA ALA A 18 -8.62 -0.90 -17.21
C ALA A 18 -9.90 -1.08 -18.05
N LYS A 19 -10.80 -1.97 -17.58
CA LYS A 19 -12.09 -2.19 -18.25
C LYS A 19 -12.94 -0.92 -18.30
N VAL A 20 -13.12 -0.22 -17.18
CA VAL A 20 -13.95 0.99 -17.12
C VAL A 20 -13.39 2.07 -18.05
N ILE A 21 -12.09 2.30 -18.08
CA ILE A 21 -11.45 3.28 -18.96
C ILE A 21 -11.63 2.86 -20.43
N SER A 22 -11.46 1.57 -20.74
CA SER A 22 -11.64 1.04 -22.11
C SER A 22 -13.07 1.15 -22.58
N ASP A 23 -14.05 0.85 -21.74
CA ASP A 23 -15.48 0.98 -22.03
C ASP A 23 -15.87 2.46 -22.31
N ASN A 24 -15.11 3.42 -21.79
CA ASN A 24 -15.26 4.85 -22.05
C ASN A 24 -14.42 5.36 -23.26
N GLY A 25 -13.91 4.44 -24.09
CA GLY A 25 -13.32 4.76 -25.39
C GLY A 25 -11.79 4.92 -25.42
N GLN A 26 -11.08 4.59 -24.34
CA GLN A 26 -9.63 4.58 -24.29
C GLN A 26 -9.10 3.20 -23.98
N ALA A 27 -8.62 2.47 -24.99
CA ALA A 27 -8.02 1.15 -24.80
C ALA A 27 -6.93 1.21 -23.72
N THR A 28 -7.08 0.40 -22.67
CA THR A 28 -6.22 0.43 -21.49
C THR A 28 -5.94 -1.00 -21.04
N THR A 29 -4.67 -1.34 -20.91
CA THR A 29 -4.22 -2.63 -20.38
C THR A 29 -4.34 -2.67 -18.85
N ARG A 30 -4.32 -3.88 -18.27
CA ARG A 30 -4.30 -4.06 -16.81
C ARG A 30 -3.10 -3.34 -16.15
N GLN A 31 -1.93 -3.34 -16.81
CA GLN A 31 -0.72 -2.67 -16.30
C GLN A 31 -0.88 -1.15 -16.26
N GLU A 32 -1.46 -0.56 -17.29
CA GLU A 32 -1.81 0.87 -17.31
C GLU A 32 -2.92 1.18 -16.30
N GLY A 33 -3.92 0.31 -16.19
CA GLY A 33 -4.99 0.38 -15.18
C GLY A 33 -4.46 0.47 -13.75
N LYS A 34 -3.32 -0.14 -13.45
CA LYS A 34 -2.67 -0.05 -12.13
C LYS A 34 -2.36 1.39 -11.73
N ALA A 35 -1.76 2.18 -12.63
CA ALA A 35 -1.47 3.59 -12.38
C ALA A 35 -2.74 4.41 -12.13
N HIS A 36 -3.79 4.16 -12.93
CA HIS A 36 -5.08 4.84 -12.79
C HIS A 36 -5.85 4.42 -11.53
N THR A 37 -5.65 3.20 -11.03
CA THR A 37 -6.22 2.76 -9.74
C THR A 37 -5.63 3.55 -8.57
N PHE A 38 -4.33 3.72 -8.55
CA PHE A 38 -3.65 4.42 -7.45
C PHE A 38 -3.82 5.94 -7.50
N ALA A 39 -3.97 6.53 -8.67
CA ALA A 39 -4.06 7.98 -8.82
C ALA A 39 -5.19 8.61 -7.99
N PRO A 40 -6.47 8.17 -8.07
CA PRO A 40 -7.54 8.73 -7.25
C PRO A 40 -7.43 8.30 -5.77
N LEU A 41 -6.80 7.15 -5.46
CA LEU A 41 -6.51 6.75 -4.10
C LEU A 41 -5.63 7.79 -3.39
N TYR A 42 -4.68 8.40 -4.10
CA TYR A 42 -3.85 9.49 -3.62
C TYR A 42 -4.39 10.89 -3.98
N GLY A 43 -5.66 10.94 -4.40
CA GLY A 43 -6.43 12.15 -4.54
C GLY A 43 -6.31 12.85 -5.89
N ALA A 44 -5.82 12.19 -6.93
CA ALA A 44 -5.96 12.71 -8.28
C ALA A 44 -7.45 12.84 -8.64
N THR A 45 -7.74 13.86 -9.42
CA THR A 45 -9.07 14.14 -9.97
C THR A 45 -9.05 13.99 -11.49
N GLY A 46 -10.21 14.04 -12.12
CA GLY A 46 -10.30 14.02 -13.58
C GLY A 46 -9.71 15.28 -14.28
N PHE A 47 -9.25 16.28 -13.52
CA PHE A 47 -8.71 17.50 -14.10
C PHE A 47 -7.40 17.23 -14.85
N GLY A 48 -7.34 17.65 -16.12
CA GLY A 48 -6.17 17.42 -16.98
C GLY A 48 -6.02 15.98 -17.47
N ARG A 49 -7.06 15.18 -17.36
CA ARG A 49 -7.13 13.79 -17.82
C ARG A 49 -7.98 13.66 -19.08
N THR A 50 -7.88 12.53 -19.76
CA THR A 50 -8.80 12.21 -20.85
C THR A 50 -10.24 12.07 -20.34
N THR A 51 -11.23 12.15 -21.23
CA THR A 51 -12.64 11.98 -20.85
C THR A 51 -12.88 10.60 -20.22
N ALA A 52 -12.25 9.56 -20.76
CA ALA A 52 -12.37 8.19 -20.23
C ALA A 52 -11.77 8.03 -18.83
N GLU A 53 -10.58 8.59 -18.60
CA GLU A 53 -9.93 8.60 -17.28
C GLU A 53 -10.75 9.43 -16.26
N ALA A 54 -11.25 10.60 -16.68
CA ALA A 54 -12.06 11.46 -15.81
C ALA A 54 -13.35 10.75 -15.37
N ALA A 55 -14.03 10.05 -16.29
CA ALA A 55 -15.22 9.25 -15.98
C ALA A 55 -14.92 8.15 -14.97
N TYR A 56 -13.77 7.45 -15.10
CA TYR A 56 -13.33 6.46 -14.11
C TYR A 56 -13.10 7.10 -12.74
N TYR A 57 -12.43 8.27 -12.67
CA TYR A 57 -12.12 8.92 -11.40
C TYR A 57 -13.38 9.40 -10.66
N GLU A 58 -14.39 9.83 -11.40
CA GLU A 58 -15.71 10.15 -10.85
C GLU A 58 -16.37 8.89 -10.26
N GLN A 59 -16.43 7.80 -11.03
CA GLN A 59 -16.96 6.51 -10.56
C GLN A 59 -16.19 5.98 -9.34
N PHE A 60 -14.86 6.12 -9.31
CA PHE A 60 -14.04 5.74 -8.15
C PHE A 60 -14.46 6.51 -6.90
N THR A 61 -14.65 7.82 -7.02
CA THR A 61 -15.04 8.68 -5.89
C THR A 61 -16.42 8.34 -5.36
N GLU A 62 -17.36 8.04 -6.24
CA GLU A 62 -18.71 7.60 -5.85
C GLU A 62 -18.71 6.22 -5.22
N LYS A 63 -17.94 5.28 -5.77
CA LYS A 63 -17.83 3.92 -5.26
C LYS A 63 -17.17 3.87 -3.89
N TYR A 64 -16.11 4.65 -3.68
CA TYR A 64 -15.29 4.65 -2.47
C TYR A 64 -15.42 5.95 -1.66
N LYS A 65 -16.63 6.37 -1.37
CA LYS A 65 -16.94 7.63 -0.61
C LYS A 65 -16.13 7.77 0.69
N GLY A 66 -15.79 6.65 1.35
CA GLY A 66 -14.97 6.65 2.55
C GLY A 66 -13.56 7.21 2.34
N ILE A 67 -12.98 7.01 1.15
CA ILE A 67 -11.66 7.56 0.79
C ILE A 67 -11.73 9.08 0.67
N ALA A 68 -12.75 9.60 0.01
CA ALA A 68 -12.94 11.04 -0.11
C ALA A 68 -13.14 11.73 1.25
N LEU A 69 -13.89 11.10 2.15
CA LEU A 69 -14.07 11.57 3.54
C LEU A 69 -12.75 11.53 4.32
N TRP A 70 -11.97 10.48 4.17
CA TRP A 70 -10.67 10.37 4.80
C TRP A 70 -9.69 11.43 4.29
N HIS A 71 -9.64 11.68 2.98
CA HIS A 71 -8.87 12.76 2.37
C HIS A 71 -9.23 14.13 2.95
N SER A 72 -10.52 14.39 3.12
CA SER A 72 -11.01 15.65 3.69
C SER A 72 -10.58 15.80 5.16
N ARG A 73 -10.56 14.71 5.92
CA ARG A 73 -10.08 14.71 7.33
C ARG A 73 -8.60 15.01 7.39
N LEU A 74 -7.77 14.36 6.57
CA LEU A 74 -6.33 14.62 6.52
C LEU A 74 -6.02 16.06 6.14
N ALA A 75 -6.70 16.62 5.13
CA ALA A 75 -6.53 18.01 4.74
C ALA A 75 -6.89 18.97 5.88
N LYS A 76 -7.98 18.69 6.62
CA LYS A 76 -8.40 19.48 7.78
C LYS A 76 -7.40 19.35 8.94
N GLU A 77 -6.88 18.16 9.20
CA GLU A 77 -5.87 17.92 10.23
C GLU A 77 -4.61 18.72 9.92
N ALA A 78 -4.08 18.62 8.68
CA ALA A 78 -2.90 19.36 8.26
C ALA A 78 -3.10 20.88 8.40
N LEU A 79 -4.23 21.44 7.93
CA LEU A 79 -4.52 22.85 8.05
C LEU A 79 -4.65 23.36 9.50
N ASN A 80 -5.15 22.52 10.40
CA ASN A 80 -5.38 22.92 11.79
C ASN A 80 -4.12 22.78 12.67
N THR A 81 -3.28 21.79 12.35
CA THR A 81 -2.16 21.38 13.23
C THR A 81 -0.78 21.58 12.60
N GLY A 82 -0.70 21.88 11.29
CA GLY A 82 0.53 21.90 10.53
C GLY A 82 1.19 20.54 10.35
N LYS A 83 0.48 19.44 10.66
CA LYS A 83 1.00 18.07 10.56
C LYS A 83 -0.10 17.05 10.36
N ILE A 84 0.30 15.85 9.96
CA ILE A 84 -0.53 14.65 9.96
C ILE A 84 0.17 13.55 10.74
N THR A 85 -0.62 12.66 11.36
CA THR A 85 -0.10 11.56 12.17
C THR A 85 -0.56 10.23 11.58
N THR A 86 0.37 9.28 11.39
CA THR A 86 0.05 7.93 10.94
C THR A 86 -0.54 7.11 12.09
N PRO A 87 -1.18 5.96 11.81
CA PRO A 87 -1.65 5.05 12.85
C PRO A 87 -0.55 4.58 13.82
N SER A 88 0.70 4.48 13.36
CA SER A 88 1.87 4.13 14.19
C SER A 88 2.38 5.27 15.10
N GLY A 89 1.81 6.49 14.96
CA GLY A 89 2.24 7.68 15.69
C GLY A 89 3.33 8.51 15.00
N ARG A 90 3.80 8.10 13.81
CA ARG A 90 4.75 8.90 13.00
C ARG A 90 4.08 10.19 12.54
N GLN A 91 4.80 11.30 12.61
CA GLN A 91 4.29 12.62 12.23
C GLN A 91 5.02 13.17 11.01
N PHE A 92 4.25 13.76 10.10
CA PHE A 92 4.74 14.52 8.94
C PHE A 92 4.34 15.97 9.10
N ALA A 93 5.33 16.89 9.14
CA ALA A 93 5.10 18.31 9.29
C ALA A 93 4.84 18.98 7.93
N PHE A 94 3.88 19.88 7.92
CA PHE A 94 3.50 20.75 6.80
C PHE A 94 3.33 22.18 7.33
N PRO A 95 4.41 22.84 7.74
CA PRO A 95 4.33 24.14 8.42
C PRO A 95 3.79 25.27 7.54
N ASP A 96 3.90 25.11 6.22
CA ASP A 96 3.47 26.03 5.17
C ASP A 96 2.18 25.58 4.45
N VAL A 97 1.41 24.66 5.09
CA VAL A 97 0.15 24.22 4.50
C VAL A 97 -0.89 25.34 4.49
N GLU A 98 -1.50 25.57 3.33
CA GLU A 98 -2.50 26.61 3.15
C GLU A 98 -3.68 26.14 2.29
N ARG A 99 -4.80 26.84 2.40
CA ARG A 99 -5.95 26.64 1.50
C ARG A 99 -5.64 27.24 0.14
N ARG A 100 -5.95 26.50 -0.92
CA ARG A 100 -5.84 27.02 -2.29
C ARG A 100 -7.13 27.75 -2.70
N MET A 101 -7.01 28.80 -3.48
CA MET A 101 -8.14 29.62 -3.96
C MET A 101 -9.19 28.80 -4.73
N ARG A 102 -8.76 27.77 -5.48
CA ARG A 102 -9.64 26.88 -6.25
C ARG A 102 -10.12 25.66 -5.45
N GLY A 103 -10.01 25.71 -4.13
CA GLY A 103 -10.32 24.59 -3.25
C GLY A 103 -9.15 23.62 -3.04
N GLY A 104 -9.24 22.83 -1.97
CA GLY A 104 -8.18 21.93 -1.55
C GLY A 104 -7.10 22.62 -0.72
N VAL A 105 -5.94 21.96 -0.59
CA VAL A 105 -4.80 22.42 0.22
C VAL A 105 -3.50 22.31 -0.58
N SER A 106 -2.48 23.08 -0.18
CA SER A 106 -1.11 22.83 -0.63
C SER A 106 -0.65 21.46 -0.15
N HIS A 107 0.43 20.93 -0.71
CA HIS A 107 0.94 19.58 -0.39
C HIS A 107 -0.09 18.44 -0.49
N PHE A 108 -1.14 18.65 -1.27
CA PHE A 108 -2.31 17.78 -1.40
C PHE A 108 -1.96 16.28 -1.57
N THR A 109 -0.99 15.96 -2.45
CA THR A 109 -0.58 14.57 -2.73
C THR A 109 0.19 13.98 -1.55
N GLN A 110 1.13 14.74 -0.97
CA GLN A 110 1.94 14.29 0.17
C GLN A 110 1.08 14.02 1.39
N ILE A 111 0.13 14.91 1.71
CA ILE A 111 -0.80 14.76 2.84
C ILE A 111 -1.57 13.45 2.77
N LYS A 112 -1.93 12.98 1.56
CA LYS A 112 -2.68 11.73 1.36
C LYS A 112 -1.79 10.50 1.19
N ASN A 113 -0.64 10.67 0.54
CA ASN A 113 0.26 9.56 0.22
C ASN A 113 1.10 9.16 1.43
N TYR A 114 1.70 10.11 2.14
CA TYR A 114 2.67 9.83 3.21
C TYR A 114 2.12 8.92 4.32
N PRO A 115 0.89 9.10 4.85
CA PRO A 115 0.38 8.21 5.88
C PRO A 115 0.25 6.76 5.42
N VAL A 116 -0.11 6.53 4.15
CA VAL A 116 -0.28 5.18 3.60
C VAL A 116 1.07 4.55 3.30
N GLN A 117 1.88 5.22 2.49
CA GLN A 117 3.16 4.68 2.04
C GLN A 117 4.13 4.47 3.22
N SER A 118 4.26 5.46 4.11
CA SER A 118 5.17 5.32 5.24
C SER A 118 4.72 4.26 6.24
N PHE A 119 3.40 4.15 6.47
CA PHE A 119 2.90 3.11 7.37
C PHE A 119 3.17 1.71 6.81
N ALA A 120 2.94 1.50 5.51
CA ALA A 120 3.26 0.23 4.86
C ALA A 120 4.76 -0.06 4.87
N THR A 121 5.59 0.84 4.34
CA THR A 121 7.01 0.56 4.07
C THR A 121 7.94 0.83 5.25
N ALA A 122 7.68 1.87 6.04
CA ALA A 122 8.56 2.30 7.13
C ALA A 122 8.12 1.81 8.52
N ASP A 123 6.90 1.30 8.66
CA ASP A 123 6.40 0.80 9.94
C ASP A 123 6.10 -0.72 9.86
N ILE A 124 5.28 -1.19 8.91
CA ILE A 124 4.88 -2.61 8.81
C ILE A 124 6.05 -3.49 8.36
N VAL A 125 6.74 -3.13 7.28
CA VAL A 125 7.86 -3.93 6.74
C VAL A 125 8.96 -4.16 7.79
N PRO A 126 9.43 -3.16 8.57
CA PRO A 126 10.37 -3.40 9.67
C PRO A 126 9.86 -4.35 10.76
N VAL A 127 8.56 -4.41 11.03
CA VAL A 127 8.01 -5.39 11.99
C VAL A 127 8.17 -6.81 11.44
N ALA A 128 7.81 -7.03 10.17
CA ALA A 128 7.99 -8.32 9.51
C ALA A 128 9.48 -8.70 9.44
N LEU A 129 10.34 -7.75 9.04
CA LEU A 129 11.79 -7.93 8.95
C LEU A 129 12.40 -8.40 10.27
N LEU A 130 12.12 -7.69 11.36
CA LEU A 130 12.65 -8.04 12.69
C LEU A 130 12.14 -9.40 13.18
N TYR A 131 10.93 -9.76 12.82
CA TYR A 131 10.38 -11.06 13.16
C TYR A 131 11.05 -12.19 12.37
N ILE A 132 11.30 -12.00 11.08
CA ILE A 132 12.03 -12.94 10.21
C ILE A 132 13.49 -13.06 10.68
N GLU A 133 14.20 -11.94 10.85
CA GLU A 133 15.59 -11.89 11.30
C GLU A 133 15.82 -12.69 12.57
N LYS A 134 14.96 -12.50 13.57
CA LYS A 134 15.06 -13.24 14.83
C LYS A 134 14.96 -14.77 14.66
N ARG A 135 14.30 -15.24 13.59
CA ARG A 135 14.15 -16.68 13.30
C ARG A 135 15.26 -17.23 12.45
N LEU A 136 16.01 -16.37 11.78
CA LEU A 136 17.17 -16.74 10.99
C LEU A 136 18.47 -16.78 11.82
N THR A 137 18.45 -16.39 13.11
CA THR A 137 19.66 -16.16 13.93
C THR A 137 20.63 -17.34 13.96
N ASP A 138 20.13 -18.59 13.98
CA ASP A 138 20.97 -19.81 14.03
C ASP A 138 21.06 -20.51 12.67
N MET A 139 20.65 -19.83 11.58
CA MET A 139 20.66 -20.35 10.23
C MET A 139 21.84 -19.78 9.43
N LYS A 140 22.16 -20.43 8.31
CA LYS A 140 23.12 -19.93 7.32
C LYS A 140 22.48 -18.91 6.39
N SER A 141 21.16 -18.99 6.23
CA SER A 141 20.35 -18.02 5.48
C SER A 141 20.29 -16.71 6.26
N CYS A 142 20.40 -15.59 5.56
CA CYS A 142 20.40 -14.27 6.20
C CYS A 142 19.71 -13.21 5.34
N ILE A 143 19.19 -12.17 5.98
CA ILE A 143 18.69 -10.98 5.28
C ILE A 143 19.90 -10.19 4.77
N VAL A 144 19.93 -9.93 3.47
CA VAL A 144 21.03 -9.20 2.81
C VAL A 144 20.65 -7.81 2.33
N ASN A 145 19.38 -7.55 2.11
CA ASN A 145 18.94 -6.22 1.65
C ASN A 145 17.45 -5.99 1.93
N THR A 146 17.05 -4.72 1.87
CA THR A 146 15.65 -4.29 1.81
C THR A 146 15.51 -3.24 0.70
N VAL A 147 14.47 -3.36 -0.12
CA VAL A 147 14.19 -2.41 -1.20
C VAL A 147 12.73 -2.01 -1.12
N HIS A 148 12.48 -0.79 -0.64
CA HIS A 148 11.13 -0.25 -0.40
C HIS A 148 10.28 -1.13 0.52
N ASP A 149 9.44 -1.98 -0.06
CA ASP A 149 8.49 -2.88 0.60
C ASP A 149 8.91 -4.35 0.52
N SER A 150 10.10 -4.63 -0.01
CA SER A 150 10.62 -5.99 -0.14
C SER A 150 11.79 -6.27 0.82
N ILE A 151 11.88 -7.52 1.28
CA ILE A 151 12.96 -8.06 2.08
C ILE A 151 13.68 -9.11 1.22
N VAL A 152 15.00 -8.98 1.11
CA VAL A 152 15.84 -9.90 0.32
C VAL A 152 16.63 -10.79 1.26
N ILE A 153 16.46 -12.10 1.08
CA ILE A 153 17.12 -13.13 1.89
C ILE A 153 18.04 -13.94 0.98
N ASP A 154 19.30 -14.07 1.38
CA ASP A 154 20.20 -15.06 0.80
C ASP A 154 19.91 -16.40 1.47
N VAL A 155 19.38 -17.35 0.71
CA VAL A 155 18.85 -18.61 1.22
C VAL A 155 19.87 -19.73 0.99
N HIS A 156 20.35 -20.35 2.07
CA HIS A 156 21.16 -21.54 1.97
C HIS A 156 20.32 -22.71 1.42
N PRO A 157 20.80 -23.47 0.40
CA PRO A 157 19.97 -24.48 -0.29
C PRO A 157 19.32 -25.53 0.61
N GLN A 158 19.96 -25.88 1.72
CA GLN A 158 19.42 -26.87 2.68
C GLN A 158 18.36 -26.28 3.62
N GLU A 159 18.16 -24.96 3.63
CA GLU A 159 17.27 -24.24 4.53
C GLU A 159 16.06 -23.64 3.82
N GLU A 160 15.91 -23.87 2.50
CA GLU A 160 14.86 -23.28 1.68
C GLU A 160 13.46 -23.50 2.26
N ASN A 161 13.10 -24.75 2.57
CA ASN A 161 11.78 -25.04 3.14
C ASN A 161 11.57 -24.38 4.51
N GLN A 162 12.62 -24.23 5.30
CA GLN A 162 12.56 -23.60 6.61
C GLN A 162 12.37 -22.08 6.47
N VAL A 163 13.04 -21.45 5.51
CA VAL A 163 12.86 -20.02 5.21
C VAL A 163 11.43 -19.74 4.72
N ILE A 164 10.92 -20.56 3.79
CA ILE A 164 9.53 -20.45 3.31
C ILE A 164 8.55 -20.59 4.49
N TYR A 165 8.75 -21.56 5.37
CA TYR A 165 7.93 -21.73 6.57
C TYR A 165 8.00 -20.51 7.51
N ILE A 166 9.17 -19.88 7.67
CA ILE A 166 9.32 -18.65 8.47
C ILE A 166 8.49 -17.52 7.87
N ILE A 167 8.50 -17.34 6.54
CA ILE A 167 7.73 -16.30 5.87
C ILE A 167 6.22 -16.58 6.01
N ASP A 168 5.77 -17.81 5.76
CA ASP A 168 4.37 -18.21 5.93
C ASP A 168 3.89 -18.00 7.38
N SER A 169 4.71 -18.41 8.35
CA SER A 169 4.39 -18.17 9.76
C SER A 169 4.34 -16.68 10.13
N THR A 170 5.17 -15.87 9.48
CA THR A 170 5.13 -14.40 9.63
C THR A 170 3.82 -13.84 9.10
N ASN A 171 3.35 -14.30 7.94
CA ASN A 171 2.05 -13.90 7.38
C ASN A 171 0.91 -14.13 8.37
N LYS A 172 0.90 -15.28 9.04
CA LYS A 172 -0.17 -15.67 9.98
C LYS A 172 -0.27 -14.78 11.20
N ILE A 173 0.82 -14.15 11.61
CA ILE A 173 0.87 -13.37 12.87
C ILE A 173 1.14 -11.88 12.66
N LEU A 174 1.38 -11.43 11.42
CA LEU A 174 1.80 -10.05 11.15
C LEU A 174 0.79 -9.02 11.66
N THR A 175 -0.50 -9.28 11.47
CA THR A 175 -1.57 -8.42 11.98
C THR A 175 -1.57 -8.35 13.51
N ASP A 176 -1.33 -9.46 14.19
CA ASP A 176 -1.26 -9.53 15.65
C ASP A 176 -0.03 -8.78 16.19
N LEU A 177 1.12 -8.89 15.50
CA LEU A 177 2.31 -8.12 15.84
C LEU A 177 2.07 -6.61 15.75
N ILE A 178 1.37 -6.16 14.73
CA ILE A 178 1.03 -4.76 14.53
C ILE A 178 0.00 -4.30 15.55
N GLN A 179 -1.01 -5.12 15.84
CA GLN A 179 -2.01 -4.83 16.86
C GLN A 179 -1.35 -4.70 18.24
N ASN A 180 -0.47 -5.62 18.60
CA ASN A 180 0.25 -5.59 19.87
C ASN A 180 1.18 -4.37 20.00
N LYS A 181 1.79 -3.94 18.90
CA LYS A 181 2.73 -2.83 18.88
C LYS A 181 2.06 -1.45 18.95
N TRP A 182 0.97 -1.27 18.21
CA TRP A 182 0.34 0.05 18.02
C TRP A 182 -1.16 0.07 18.30
N ASN A 183 -1.75 -1.04 18.77
CA ASN A 183 -3.19 -1.18 19.01
C ASN A 183 -4.04 -0.92 17.75
N ILE A 184 -3.52 -1.34 16.58
CA ILE A 184 -4.18 -1.20 15.28
C ILE A 184 -4.79 -2.53 14.90
N VAL A 185 -6.10 -2.54 14.67
CA VAL A 185 -6.84 -3.72 14.19
C VAL A 185 -7.04 -3.61 12.69
N PHE A 186 -6.52 -4.59 11.95
CA PHE A 186 -6.79 -4.71 10.52
C PHE A 186 -8.11 -5.45 10.29
N ASN A 187 -8.89 -4.96 9.36
CA ASN A 187 -10.11 -5.61 8.88
C ASN A 187 -9.96 -6.14 7.44
N VAL A 188 -8.72 -6.23 6.98
CA VAL A 188 -8.30 -6.87 5.74
C VAL A 188 -7.01 -7.65 6.01
N PRO A 189 -6.76 -8.76 5.30
CA PRO A 189 -5.51 -9.49 5.47
C PRO A 189 -4.31 -8.63 5.04
N LEU A 190 -3.20 -8.82 5.75
CA LEU A 190 -1.87 -8.41 5.29
C LEU A 190 -1.13 -9.68 4.88
N ALA A 191 -0.54 -9.68 3.69
CA ALA A 191 0.21 -10.81 3.19
C ALA A 191 1.59 -10.36 2.69
N LEU A 192 2.58 -11.21 2.94
CA LEU A 192 3.89 -11.17 2.28
C LEU A 192 3.81 -12.18 1.13
N GLU A 193 4.01 -11.73 -0.08
CA GLU A 193 4.26 -12.60 -1.23
C GLU A 193 5.73 -12.99 -1.21
N ALA A 194 6.04 -14.24 -1.52
CA ALA A 194 7.40 -14.72 -1.56
C ALA A 194 7.73 -15.33 -2.92
N LYS A 195 8.90 -14.97 -3.42
CA LYS A 195 9.46 -15.52 -4.65
C LYS A 195 10.85 -16.04 -4.36
N ILE A 196 11.21 -17.15 -4.98
CA ILE A 196 12.55 -17.74 -4.88
C ILE A 196 13.17 -17.93 -6.26
N GLY A 197 14.47 -17.78 -6.35
CA GLY A 197 15.22 -17.98 -7.59
C GLY A 197 16.71 -17.87 -7.39
N LYS A 198 17.48 -18.27 -8.41
CA LYS A 198 18.96 -18.16 -8.39
C LYS A 198 19.46 -16.73 -8.56
N ASN A 199 18.60 -15.85 -9.00
CA ASN A 199 18.85 -14.42 -9.18
C ASN A 199 17.51 -13.67 -9.16
N TRP A 200 17.54 -12.33 -9.20
CA TRP A 200 16.33 -11.50 -9.11
C TRP A 200 15.42 -11.52 -10.35
N LEU A 201 15.93 -11.98 -11.49
CA LEU A 201 15.17 -12.04 -12.73
C LEU A 201 14.37 -13.34 -12.84
N ASP A 202 15.02 -14.46 -12.49
CA ASP A 202 14.48 -15.80 -12.67
C ASP A 202 13.92 -16.32 -11.33
N THR A 203 12.76 -15.79 -10.92
CA THR A 203 12.08 -16.17 -9.69
C THR A 203 10.75 -16.84 -9.96
N VAL A 204 10.34 -17.72 -9.05
CA VAL A 204 9.01 -18.36 -9.02
C VAL A 204 8.30 -18.04 -7.71
N ASP A 205 6.98 -17.92 -7.76
CA ASP A 205 6.16 -17.71 -6.58
C ASP A 205 6.18 -18.98 -5.71
N VAL A 206 6.34 -18.79 -4.38
CA VAL A 206 6.35 -19.89 -3.40
C VAL A 206 5.35 -19.68 -2.26
N LEU A 207 4.78 -18.48 -2.14
CA LEU A 207 3.67 -18.11 -1.25
C LEU A 207 2.76 -17.11 -1.94
#